data_fe484506259ca3d42c2267928acb5bb7
#
_entry.id   fe484506259ca3d42c2267928acb5bb7
#
_cell.length_a   1.000
_cell.length_b   1.000
_cell.length_c   1.000
_cell.angle_alpha   90.00
_cell.angle_beta   90.00
_cell.angle_gamma   90.00
#
_symmetry.space_group_name_H-M   'P 1'
#
loop_
_entity.id
_entity.type
_entity.pdbx_description
1 polymer ?
#
loop_
_entity_poly.entity_id
_entity_poly.type
_entity_poly.pdbx_seq_one_letter_code
_entity_poly.pdbx_strand_id
1 'polypeptide(L)'
;MMHLGKILISAIVGTSAMTLFSYLISNKKNRNFREPQVLGQLIKRLPKSGSKKSAQIAGWGLHYAIGTLFVVCYSELWQQTKVKPSLTSGTLLGAGSGLIGIGGWKLMFEAHPNPPAKNLKPYFGHLILAHIVFGIFCAITYKITDGNKRA
;
A
#
# COMPACT_ATOMS: atom_id res chain seq x y z
N MET A 1 18.98 1.31 -15.58
CA MET A 1 19.49 1.05 -14.21
C MET A 1 18.41 1.42 -13.21
N MET A 2 17.92 0.48 -12.40
CA MET A 2 16.93 0.76 -11.37
C MET A 2 17.49 1.79 -10.38
N HIS A 3 16.78 2.91 -10.21
CA HIS A 3 17.14 3.92 -9.23
C HIS A 3 16.61 3.52 -7.85
N LEU A 4 17.23 2.52 -7.24
CA LEU A 4 16.79 1.90 -5.98
C LEU A 4 16.45 2.93 -4.89
N GLY A 5 17.28 3.96 -4.74
CA GLY A 5 17.03 5.02 -3.77
C GLY A 5 15.70 5.76 -3.99
N LYS A 6 15.35 6.08 -5.26
CA LYS A 6 14.08 6.74 -5.58
C LYS A 6 12.89 5.83 -5.28
N ILE A 7 13.00 4.54 -5.63
CA ILE A 7 11.97 3.54 -5.36
C ILE A 7 11.72 3.44 -3.86
N LEU A 8 12.77 3.26 -3.06
CA LEU A 8 12.65 3.11 -1.61
C LEU A 8 12.07 4.35 -0.94
N ILE A 9 12.55 5.55 -1.27
CA ILE A 9 12.03 6.80 -0.70
C ILE A 9 10.56 6.97 -1.09
N SER A 10 10.22 6.78 -2.36
CA SER A 10 8.83 6.91 -2.84
C SER A 10 7.91 5.86 -2.20
N ALA A 11 8.38 4.63 -2.00
CA ALA A 11 7.63 3.57 -1.32
C ALA A 11 7.38 3.92 0.15
N ILE A 12 8.38 4.37 0.86
CA ILE A 12 8.25 4.78 2.27
C ILE A 12 7.25 5.94 2.39
N VAL A 13 7.41 7.00 1.60
CA VAL A 13 6.54 8.19 1.66
C VAL A 13 5.11 7.83 1.25
N GLY A 14 4.92 7.12 0.14
CA GLY A 14 3.60 6.73 -0.35
C GLY A 14 2.87 5.81 0.63
N THR A 15 3.55 4.77 1.13
CA THR A 15 2.97 3.82 2.10
C THR A 15 2.64 4.53 3.42
N SER A 16 3.50 5.42 3.90
CA SER A 16 3.25 6.19 5.11
C SER A 16 2.05 7.13 4.96
N ALA A 17 1.93 7.84 3.82
CA ALA A 17 0.79 8.72 3.54
C ALA A 17 -0.53 7.95 3.46
N MET A 18 -0.55 6.82 2.75
CA MET A 18 -1.69 5.89 2.69
C MET A 18 -2.08 5.40 4.09
N THR A 19 -1.10 4.96 4.87
CA THR A 19 -1.33 4.45 6.22
C THR A 19 -1.91 5.54 7.13
N LEU A 20 -1.34 6.74 7.10
CA LEU A 20 -1.86 7.88 7.87
C LEU A 20 -3.32 8.19 7.49
N PHE A 21 -3.62 8.23 6.19
CA PHE A 21 -5.00 8.40 5.69
C PHE A 21 -5.93 7.32 6.25
N SER A 22 -5.52 6.05 6.20
CA SER A 22 -6.31 4.92 6.73
C SER A 22 -6.53 5.01 8.25
N TYR A 23 -5.55 5.50 9.01
CA TYR A 23 -5.70 5.74 10.44
C TYR A 23 -6.69 6.87 10.74
N LEU A 24 -6.60 7.98 10.02
CA LEU A 24 -7.51 9.12 10.20
C LEU A 24 -8.97 8.72 9.89
N ILE A 25 -9.20 8.03 8.78
CA ILE A 25 -10.53 7.55 8.40
C ILE A 25 -11.04 6.47 9.36
N SER A 26 -10.17 5.58 9.85
CA SER A 26 -10.53 4.56 10.84
C SER A 26 -11.07 5.20 12.13
N ASN A 27 -10.39 6.24 12.63
CA ASN A 27 -10.80 6.97 13.82
C ASN A 27 -12.13 7.70 13.60
N LYS A 28 -12.27 8.40 12.47
CA LYS A 28 -13.50 9.14 12.12
C LYS A 28 -14.72 8.25 11.95
N LYS A 29 -14.54 7.04 11.37
CA LYS A 29 -15.61 6.11 11.04
C LYS A 29 -15.86 5.05 12.10
N ASN A 30 -15.07 4.99 13.19
CA ASN A 30 -15.07 3.91 14.18
C ASN A 30 -15.01 2.51 13.55
N ARG A 31 -14.18 2.37 12.49
CA ARG A 31 -13.96 1.12 11.76
C ARG A 31 -12.47 0.91 11.54
N ASN A 32 -12.01 -0.33 11.59
CA ASN A 32 -10.61 -0.62 11.33
C ASN A 32 -10.35 -0.73 9.81
N PHE A 33 -9.80 0.33 9.22
CA PHE A 33 -9.28 0.36 7.84
C PHE A 33 -7.74 0.29 7.77
N ARG A 34 -7.08 0.05 8.88
CA ARG A 34 -5.62 0.08 9.04
C ARG A 34 -5.00 -1.20 8.47
N GLU A 35 -4.56 -1.16 7.24
CA GLU A 35 -4.06 -2.30 6.47
C GLU A 35 -2.99 -3.10 7.23
N PRO A 36 -1.92 -2.48 7.81
CA PRO A 36 -0.90 -3.24 8.52
C PRO A 36 -1.43 -3.96 9.76
N GLN A 37 -2.45 -3.40 10.43
CA GLN A 37 -3.09 -4.08 11.57
C GLN A 37 -3.92 -5.28 11.13
N VAL A 38 -4.63 -5.15 10.01
CA VAL A 38 -5.44 -6.26 9.44
C VAL A 38 -4.52 -7.39 8.97
N LEU A 39 -3.40 -7.06 8.33
CA LEU A 39 -2.36 -8.05 7.97
C LEU A 39 -1.83 -8.76 9.23
N GLY A 40 -1.51 -8.01 10.28
CA GLY A 40 -1.07 -8.56 11.56
C GLY A 40 -2.12 -9.49 12.20
N GLN A 41 -3.41 -9.16 12.06
CA GLN A 41 -4.50 -10.03 12.54
C GLN A 41 -4.59 -11.32 11.73
N LEU A 42 -4.47 -11.26 10.41
CA LEU A 42 -4.41 -12.46 9.56
C LEU A 42 -3.23 -13.35 9.95
N ILE A 43 -2.02 -12.78 10.04
CA ILE A 43 -0.83 -13.53 10.44
C ILE A 43 -1.01 -14.17 11.82
N LYS A 44 -1.55 -13.45 12.80
CA LYS A 44 -1.77 -13.96 14.16
C LYS A 44 -2.73 -15.14 14.22
N ARG A 45 -3.68 -15.22 13.28
CA ARG A 45 -4.68 -16.27 13.22
C ARG A 45 -4.24 -17.51 12.42
N LEU A 46 -3.01 -17.50 11.86
CA LEU A 46 -2.44 -18.71 11.26
C LEU A 46 -2.06 -19.74 12.33
N PRO A 47 -2.17 -21.05 12.02
CA PRO A 47 -1.63 -22.10 12.87
C PRO A 47 -0.15 -21.87 13.17
N LYS A 48 0.26 -22.10 14.41
CA LYS A 48 1.68 -21.91 14.86
C LYS A 48 2.19 -20.49 14.73
N SER A 49 1.31 -19.47 14.63
CA SER A 49 1.73 -18.07 14.63
C SER A 49 2.43 -17.71 15.95
N GLY A 50 3.42 -16.85 15.89
CA GLY A 50 4.14 -16.34 17.06
C GLY A 50 3.29 -15.45 17.96
N SER A 51 3.94 -14.59 18.77
CA SER A 51 3.25 -13.65 19.65
C SER A 51 2.40 -12.62 18.87
N LYS A 52 1.45 -11.97 19.54
CA LYS A 52 0.67 -10.87 18.93
C LYS A 52 1.61 -9.74 18.43
N LYS A 53 2.67 -9.44 19.18
CA LYS A 53 3.66 -8.43 18.83
C LYS A 53 4.41 -8.80 17.55
N SER A 54 4.90 -10.04 17.45
CA SER A 54 5.61 -10.49 16.24
C SER A 54 4.72 -10.49 15.00
N ALA A 55 3.46 -10.91 15.14
CA ALA A 55 2.48 -10.88 14.04
C ALA A 55 2.19 -9.44 13.58
N GLN A 56 2.09 -8.47 14.49
CA GLN A 56 1.92 -7.06 14.13
C GLN A 56 3.16 -6.50 13.43
N ILE A 57 4.36 -6.79 13.90
CA ILE A 57 5.61 -6.37 13.23
C ILE A 57 5.66 -6.95 11.80
N ALA A 58 5.31 -8.23 11.65
CA ALA A 58 5.25 -8.87 10.34
C ALA A 58 4.19 -8.22 9.42
N GLY A 59 3.02 -7.85 9.96
CA GLY A 59 1.99 -7.13 9.23
C GLY A 59 2.46 -5.76 8.70
N TRP A 60 3.18 -5.01 9.51
CA TRP A 60 3.80 -3.75 9.10
C TRP A 60 4.89 -3.97 8.05
N GLY A 61 5.79 -4.94 8.25
CA GLY A 61 6.83 -5.29 7.28
C GLY A 61 6.25 -5.69 5.93
N LEU A 62 5.23 -6.55 5.93
CA LEU A 62 4.54 -6.98 4.71
C LEU A 62 3.85 -5.81 4.00
N HIS A 63 3.23 -4.90 4.74
CA HIS A 63 2.58 -3.73 4.19
C HIS A 63 3.56 -2.83 3.42
N TYR A 64 4.73 -2.52 4.01
CA TYR A 64 5.78 -1.75 3.33
C TYR A 64 6.44 -2.52 2.18
N ALA A 65 6.60 -3.83 2.29
CA ALA A 65 7.12 -4.67 1.21
C ALA A 65 6.20 -4.66 -0.02
N ILE A 66 4.88 -4.79 0.18
CA ILE A 66 3.88 -4.70 -0.89
C ILE A 66 3.88 -3.29 -1.49
N GLY A 67 3.94 -2.24 -0.67
CA GLY A 67 4.06 -0.87 -1.16
C GLY A 67 5.30 -0.66 -2.02
N THR A 68 6.45 -1.23 -1.62
CA THR A 68 7.68 -1.18 -2.41
C THR A 68 7.52 -1.90 -3.75
N LEU A 69 6.88 -3.05 -3.77
CA LEU A 69 6.61 -3.81 -5.00
C LEU A 69 5.77 -2.98 -5.99
N PHE A 70 4.73 -2.30 -5.52
CA PHE A 70 3.94 -1.40 -6.38
C PHE A 70 4.79 -0.26 -6.95
N VAL A 71 5.68 0.34 -6.14
CA VAL A 71 6.55 1.42 -6.64
C VAL A 71 7.59 0.92 -7.63
N VAL A 72 8.07 -0.32 -7.50
CA VAL A 72 8.89 -0.95 -8.55
C VAL A 72 8.11 -0.99 -9.87
N CYS A 73 6.88 -1.49 -9.86
CA CYS A 73 6.03 -1.52 -11.06
C CYS A 73 5.78 -0.11 -11.63
N TYR A 74 5.53 0.89 -10.77
CA TYR A 74 5.35 2.29 -11.21
C TYR A 74 6.62 2.83 -11.84
N SER A 75 7.78 2.58 -11.21
CA SER A 75 9.08 3.01 -11.71
C SER A 75 9.37 2.45 -13.10
N GLU A 76 9.14 1.17 -13.32
CA GLU A 76 9.29 0.51 -14.62
C GLU A 76 8.37 1.16 -15.66
N LEU A 77 7.10 1.38 -15.32
CA LEU A 77 6.15 2.02 -16.23
C LEU A 77 6.58 3.44 -16.61
N TRP A 78 7.02 4.26 -15.63
CA TRP A 78 7.49 5.62 -15.89
C TRP A 78 8.80 5.68 -16.68
N GLN A 79 9.65 4.66 -16.58
CA GLN A 79 10.92 4.61 -17.31
C GLN A 79 10.76 4.05 -18.72
N GLN A 80 9.89 3.04 -18.90
CA GLN A 80 9.75 2.33 -20.17
C GLN A 80 8.67 2.93 -21.09
N THR A 81 7.86 3.86 -20.58
CA THR A 81 6.78 4.48 -21.38
C THR A 81 6.92 6.00 -21.45
N LYS A 82 6.04 6.62 -22.25
CA LYS A 82 5.92 8.09 -22.31
C LYS A 82 5.20 8.70 -21.12
N VAL A 83 4.64 7.87 -20.24
CA VAL A 83 3.96 8.32 -19.02
C VAL A 83 4.99 8.86 -18.04
N LYS A 84 4.79 10.08 -17.56
CA LYS A 84 5.69 10.73 -16.59
C LYS A 84 5.07 10.73 -15.18
N PRO A 85 5.92 10.70 -14.11
CA PRO A 85 5.44 10.89 -12.76
C PRO A 85 4.70 12.21 -12.61
N SER A 86 3.40 12.17 -12.28
CA SER A 86 2.52 13.33 -12.16
C SER A 86 1.34 13.00 -11.24
N LEU A 87 0.60 14.02 -10.82
CA LEU A 87 -0.64 13.80 -10.05
C LEU A 87 -1.60 12.86 -10.78
N THR A 88 -1.79 13.08 -12.09
CA THR A 88 -2.70 12.25 -12.90
C THR A 88 -2.23 10.81 -12.98
N SER A 89 -0.96 10.59 -13.31
CA SER A 89 -0.43 9.21 -13.39
C SER A 89 -0.42 8.53 -12.01
N GLY A 90 -0.10 9.26 -10.94
CA GLY A 90 -0.17 8.76 -9.57
C GLY A 90 -1.59 8.37 -9.16
N THR A 91 -2.59 9.19 -9.49
CA THR A 91 -4.01 8.87 -9.22
C THR A 91 -4.46 7.63 -9.97
N LEU A 92 -4.16 7.52 -11.26
CA LEU A 92 -4.56 6.37 -12.09
C LEU A 92 -3.86 5.08 -11.66
N LEU A 93 -2.56 5.14 -11.42
CA LEU A 93 -1.79 3.99 -10.92
C LEU A 93 -2.22 3.59 -9.51
N GLY A 94 -2.52 4.56 -8.66
CA GLY A 94 -3.07 4.32 -7.33
C GLY A 94 -4.43 3.64 -7.40
N ALA A 95 -5.36 4.12 -8.23
CA ALA A 95 -6.67 3.48 -8.42
C ALA A 95 -6.52 2.04 -8.94
N GLY A 96 -5.66 1.81 -9.94
CA GLY A 96 -5.36 0.49 -10.47
C GLY A 96 -4.78 -0.45 -9.41
N SER A 97 -3.82 0.03 -8.60
CA SER A 97 -3.26 -0.75 -7.48
C SER A 97 -4.32 -1.05 -6.42
N GLY A 98 -5.26 -0.12 -6.18
CA GLY A 98 -6.38 -0.34 -5.27
C GLY A 98 -7.27 -1.50 -5.73
N LEU A 99 -7.54 -1.60 -7.03
CA LEU A 99 -8.29 -2.73 -7.60
C LEU A 99 -7.52 -4.05 -7.47
N ILE A 100 -6.22 -4.04 -7.77
CA ILE A 100 -5.34 -5.20 -7.54
C ILE A 100 -5.31 -5.57 -6.06
N GLY A 101 -5.21 -4.57 -5.18
CA GLY A 101 -5.26 -4.72 -3.73
C GLY A 101 -6.56 -5.39 -3.25
N ILE A 102 -7.72 -5.01 -3.81
CA ILE A 102 -9.01 -5.68 -3.50
C ILE A 102 -8.92 -7.17 -3.84
N GLY A 103 -8.41 -7.52 -5.02
CA GLY A 103 -8.22 -8.91 -5.42
C GLY A 103 -7.32 -9.67 -4.45
N GLY A 104 -6.18 -9.09 -4.07
CA GLY A 104 -5.25 -9.67 -3.11
C GLY A 104 -5.87 -9.85 -1.71
N TRP A 105 -6.58 -8.86 -1.20
CA TRP A 105 -7.28 -8.94 0.07
C TRP A 105 -8.38 -10.00 0.05
N LYS A 106 -9.19 -10.03 -1.01
CA LYS A 106 -10.23 -11.04 -1.18
C LYS A 106 -9.62 -12.44 -1.14
N LEU A 107 -8.57 -12.67 -1.93
CA LEU A 107 -7.87 -13.95 -1.95
C LEU A 107 -7.31 -14.33 -0.57
N MET A 108 -6.66 -13.39 0.14
CA MET A 108 -6.14 -13.64 1.48
C MET A 108 -7.25 -14.02 2.48
N PHE A 109 -8.40 -13.35 2.43
CA PHE A 109 -9.51 -13.65 3.33
C PHE A 109 -10.18 -14.99 2.99
N GLU A 110 -10.33 -15.32 1.72
CA GLU A 110 -10.94 -16.59 1.26
C GLU A 110 -10.03 -17.80 1.52
N ALA A 111 -8.73 -17.65 1.31
CA ALA A 111 -7.76 -18.73 1.51
C ALA A 111 -7.37 -18.93 3.00
N HIS A 112 -7.69 -17.96 3.88
CA HIS A 112 -7.29 -18.03 5.27
C HIS A 112 -8.17 -19.00 6.08
N PRO A 113 -7.59 -19.95 6.85
CA PRO A 113 -8.35 -20.97 7.59
C PRO A 113 -9.25 -20.39 8.69
N ASN A 114 -8.93 -19.21 9.21
CA ASN A 114 -9.67 -18.54 10.28
C ASN A 114 -9.56 -17.00 10.11
N PRO A 115 -10.20 -16.39 9.08
CA PRO A 115 -10.09 -14.97 8.85
C PRO A 115 -10.79 -14.16 9.96
N PRO A 116 -10.29 -12.93 10.27
CA PRO A 116 -10.99 -12.06 11.20
C PRO A 116 -12.35 -11.65 10.64
N ALA A 117 -13.36 -11.60 11.51
CA ALA A 117 -14.68 -11.09 11.14
C ALA A 117 -14.56 -9.62 10.69
N LYS A 118 -14.86 -9.34 9.43
CA LYS A 118 -14.74 -8.02 8.84
C LYS A 118 -15.76 -7.79 7.73
N ASN A 119 -16.42 -6.64 7.77
CA ASN A 119 -17.21 -6.21 6.63
C ASN A 119 -16.28 -5.69 5.53
N LEU A 120 -16.05 -6.52 4.51
CA LEU A 120 -15.10 -6.23 3.43
C LEU A 120 -15.61 -5.16 2.46
N LYS A 121 -16.92 -4.99 2.29
CA LYS A 121 -17.47 -4.03 1.32
C LYS A 121 -17.01 -2.58 1.58
N PRO A 122 -17.21 -2.00 2.77
CA PRO A 122 -16.69 -0.66 3.07
C PRO A 122 -15.15 -0.62 3.14
N TYR A 123 -14.50 -1.73 3.50
CA TYR A 123 -13.05 -1.84 3.49
C TYR A 123 -12.48 -1.74 2.08
N PHE A 124 -13.08 -2.40 1.09
CA PHE A 124 -12.65 -2.32 -0.30
C PHE A 124 -12.86 -0.93 -0.91
N GLY A 125 -13.97 -0.26 -0.60
CA GLY A 125 -14.17 1.13 -1.03
C GLY A 125 -13.12 2.08 -0.46
N HIS A 126 -12.77 1.91 0.83
CA HIS A 126 -11.69 2.66 1.46
C HIS A 126 -10.33 2.35 0.81
N LEU A 127 -10.07 1.08 0.48
CA LEU A 127 -8.79 0.63 -0.06
C LEU A 127 -8.44 1.32 -1.38
N ILE A 128 -9.42 1.55 -2.26
CA ILE A 128 -9.21 2.31 -3.50
C ILE A 128 -8.75 3.74 -3.18
N LEU A 129 -9.44 4.43 -2.27
CA LEU A 129 -9.08 5.79 -1.88
C LEU A 129 -7.68 5.86 -1.24
N ALA A 130 -7.36 4.91 -0.38
CA ALA A 130 -6.06 4.81 0.25
C ALA A 130 -4.94 4.60 -0.78
N HIS A 131 -5.18 3.75 -1.78
CA HIS A 131 -4.21 3.53 -2.86
C HIS A 131 -4.08 4.73 -3.81
N ILE A 132 -5.13 5.51 -4.02
CA ILE A 132 -5.03 6.79 -4.74
C ILE A 132 -4.09 7.75 -3.99
N VAL A 133 -4.24 7.88 -2.67
CA VAL A 133 -3.31 8.65 -1.84
C VAL A 133 -1.88 8.11 -1.98
N PHE A 134 -1.69 6.80 -1.87
CA PHE A 134 -0.41 6.14 -2.09
C PHE A 134 0.22 6.53 -3.43
N GLY A 135 -0.51 6.35 -4.53
CA GLY A 135 -0.01 6.61 -5.88
C GLY A 135 0.36 8.08 -6.12
N ILE A 136 -0.44 9.02 -5.59
CA ILE A 136 -0.15 10.45 -5.66
C ILE A 136 1.18 10.77 -4.96
N PHE A 137 1.34 10.34 -3.72
CA PHE A 137 2.56 10.61 -2.95
C PHE A 137 3.78 9.90 -3.53
N CYS A 138 3.63 8.68 -4.07
CA CYS A 138 4.69 8.00 -4.81
C CYS A 138 5.13 8.82 -6.04
N ALA A 139 4.20 9.29 -6.85
CA ALA A 139 4.51 10.05 -8.07
C ALA A 139 5.19 11.39 -7.76
N ILE A 140 4.71 12.12 -6.76
CA ILE A 140 5.32 13.39 -6.31
C ILE A 140 6.76 13.14 -5.83
N THR A 141 6.94 12.18 -4.93
CA THR A 141 8.26 11.88 -4.35
C THR A 141 9.23 11.39 -5.42
N TYR A 142 8.79 10.51 -6.31
CA TYR A 142 9.61 10.02 -7.41
C TYR A 142 10.04 11.15 -8.34
N LYS A 143 9.15 12.09 -8.67
CA LYS A 143 9.45 13.26 -9.49
C LYS A 143 10.47 14.19 -8.83
N ILE A 144 10.32 14.49 -7.53
CA ILE A 144 11.23 15.37 -6.78
C ILE A 144 12.63 14.75 -6.72
N THR A 145 12.72 13.45 -6.45
CA THR A 145 14.00 12.74 -6.39
C THR A 145 14.68 12.58 -7.75
N ASP A 146 13.92 12.72 -8.86
CA ASP A 146 14.47 12.73 -10.21
C ASP A 146 15.07 14.10 -10.60
N GLY A 147 14.42 15.20 -10.21
CA GLY A 147 14.88 16.56 -10.49
C GLY A 147 16.19 16.91 -9.80
N ASN A 148 16.46 16.39 -8.62
CA ASN A 148 17.65 16.67 -7.82
C ASN A 148 18.97 16.11 -8.41
N LYS A 149 18.91 15.29 -9.47
CA LYS A 149 20.08 14.76 -10.19
C LYS A 149 20.43 15.52 -11.46
N ARG A 150 19.64 16.53 -11.82
CA ARG A 150 19.86 17.36 -13.02
C ARG A 150 20.33 18.78 -12.71
N ALA A 151 20.54 19.10 -11.43
CA ALA A 151 21.21 20.30 -10.94
C ALA A 151 22.64 19.96 -10.53
#